data_2e0baa3bf72f7e0e634462c71488accc
#
_entry.id   2e0baa3bf72f7e0e634462c71488accc
#
_cell.length_a   1.000
_cell.length_b   1.000
_cell.length_c   1.000
_cell.angle_alpha   90.00
_cell.angle_beta   90.00
_cell.angle_gamma   90.00
#
_symmetry.space_group_name_H-M   'P 1'
#
loop_
_entity.id
_entity.type
_entity.pdbx_description
1 polymer ?
#
loop_
_entity_poly.entity_id
_entity_poly.type
_entity_poly.pdbx_seq_one_letter_code
_entity_poly.pdbx_strand_id
1 'polypeptide(L)'
;MSLPKLAFVALILSLALPAVAGESPFGYVYTTDTHPRGKREIEQWLTRRHGQSRGDYDLWQGRTEIEYGITDRLQTALYLNYDHVSALHNRADGTTGPGAFVPDAADPDTRYSRTFFQSFSSEWIYRVLSPYKDPIGLALYVEPTWGPDERELETKLILQKNFLDDRLVWAANLTAAAEKERFHGDWEREGELELTTGLAYQLAPGWHAGLEYRYHRGYEGRGFSAAKRAYAVNFIGPSVHYASRNWWVTATFLTQLANAKAYTDDARADIVGGRFYGEHHERNELRIKVGFEF
;
A
#
# COMPACT_ATOMS: atom_id res chain seq x y z
N MET A 1 -38.08 -51.30 22.17
CA MET A 1 -37.33 -50.20 22.83
C MET A 1 -36.78 -49.31 21.74
N SER A 2 -37.44 -48.19 21.54
CA SER A 2 -37.08 -47.19 20.51
C SER A 2 -36.32 -46.04 21.16
N LEU A 3 -35.10 -45.78 20.72
CA LEU A 3 -34.27 -44.63 21.13
C LEU A 3 -34.81 -43.35 20.47
N PRO A 4 -34.93 -42.23 21.20
CA PRO A 4 -35.37 -40.98 20.62
C PRO A 4 -34.18 -40.31 19.85
N LYS A 5 -34.50 -39.85 18.64
CA LYS A 5 -33.60 -39.02 17.82
C LYS A 5 -33.50 -37.63 18.46
N LEU A 6 -32.35 -37.30 19.04
CA LEU A 6 -32.02 -35.94 19.42
C LEU A 6 -31.77 -35.14 18.14
N ALA A 7 -32.73 -34.26 17.81
CA ALA A 7 -32.53 -33.22 16.83
C ALA A 7 -31.71 -32.07 17.47
N PHE A 8 -30.46 -31.93 17.07
CA PHE A 8 -29.61 -30.81 17.43
C PHE A 8 -30.01 -29.61 16.54
N VAL A 9 -30.91 -28.79 17.06
CA VAL A 9 -31.20 -27.48 16.42
C VAL A 9 -30.07 -26.53 16.81
N ALA A 10 -29.12 -26.36 15.91
CA ALA A 10 -28.14 -25.29 16.02
C ALA A 10 -28.83 -23.96 15.74
N LEU A 11 -29.21 -23.26 16.79
CA LEU A 11 -29.68 -21.88 16.75
C LEU A 11 -28.48 -20.99 16.44
N ILE A 12 -28.24 -20.70 15.16
CA ILE A 12 -27.30 -19.68 14.74
C ILE A 12 -27.95 -18.35 15.08
N LEU A 13 -27.64 -17.79 16.25
CA LEU A 13 -27.88 -16.39 16.55
C LEU A 13 -26.98 -15.59 15.59
N SER A 14 -27.56 -15.08 14.52
CA SER A 14 -26.94 -14.01 13.73
C SER A 14 -26.98 -12.73 14.58
N LEU A 15 -25.97 -12.55 15.43
CA LEU A 15 -25.64 -11.25 15.96
C LEU A 15 -25.17 -10.43 14.76
N ALA A 16 -26.06 -9.61 14.20
CA ALA A 16 -25.67 -8.54 13.31
C ALA A 16 -24.80 -7.59 14.15
N LEU A 17 -23.49 -7.82 14.13
CA LEU A 17 -22.55 -6.84 14.61
C LEU A 17 -22.68 -5.64 13.67
N PRO A 18 -22.73 -4.40 14.19
CA PRO A 18 -22.70 -3.23 13.34
C PRO A 18 -21.46 -3.36 12.43
N ALA A 19 -21.64 -3.23 11.14
CA ALA A 19 -20.53 -3.09 10.22
C ALA A 19 -19.72 -1.88 10.72
N VAL A 20 -18.46 -2.11 11.09
CA VAL A 20 -17.53 -1.02 11.38
C VAL A 20 -17.25 -0.39 10.02
N ALA A 21 -17.93 0.73 9.75
CA ALA A 21 -17.71 1.50 8.54
C ALA A 21 -16.39 2.26 8.74
N GLY A 22 -15.43 2.06 7.87
CA GLY A 22 -14.23 2.86 7.85
C GLY A 22 -12.98 2.14 7.36
N GLU A 23 -12.90 0.82 7.50
CA GLU A 23 -11.66 0.12 7.21
C GLU A 23 -11.63 -0.53 5.83
N SER A 24 -10.55 -0.26 5.09
CA SER A 24 -10.31 -0.92 3.81
C SER A 24 -9.94 -2.39 4.01
N PRO A 25 -10.64 -3.34 3.35
CA PRO A 25 -10.28 -4.75 3.40
C PRO A 25 -9.00 -5.08 2.60
N PHE A 26 -8.28 -4.06 2.16
CA PHE A 26 -7.10 -4.13 1.30
C PHE A 26 -5.87 -3.51 1.97
N GLY A 27 -4.70 -3.99 1.59
CA GLY A 27 -3.43 -3.41 2.05
C GLY A 27 -2.97 -2.21 1.21
N TYR A 28 -3.27 -2.23 -0.10
CA TYR A 28 -2.78 -1.22 -1.06
C TYR A 28 -3.90 -0.41 -1.71
N VAL A 29 -5.14 -0.85 -1.62
CA VAL A 29 -6.29 -0.18 -2.25
C VAL A 29 -7.10 0.56 -1.20
N TYR A 30 -7.26 1.86 -1.37
CA TYR A 30 -8.14 2.68 -0.55
C TYR A 30 -9.60 2.49 -0.96
N THR A 31 -10.50 2.52 0.00
CA THR A 31 -11.95 2.63 -0.20
C THR A 31 -12.38 4.09 -0.06
N THR A 32 -13.65 4.38 -0.39
CA THR A 32 -14.22 5.72 -0.20
C THR A 32 -14.78 5.92 1.21
N ASP A 33 -14.60 4.92 2.07
CA ASP A 33 -15.04 5.01 3.45
C ASP A 33 -14.18 6.02 4.21
N THR A 34 -14.82 6.83 5.04
CA THR A 34 -14.19 7.84 5.89
C THR A 34 -14.71 7.71 7.30
N HIS A 35 -13.88 7.97 8.27
CA HIS A 35 -14.31 7.99 9.67
C HIS A 35 -15.45 8.98 9.91
N PRO A 36 -16.49 8.60 10.68
CA PRO A 36 -17.51 9.51 11.15
C PRO A 36 -16.93 10.69 11.93
N ARG A 37 -17.63 11.81 11.94
CA ARG A 37 -17.21 13.01 12.68
C ARG A 37 -16.85 12.70 14.13
N GLY A 38 -15.63 13.12 14.53
CA GLY A 38 -15.11 12.96 15.89
C GLY A 38 -14.48 11.60 16.20
N LYS A 39 -14.60 10.62 15.31
CA LYS A 39 -13.94 9.33 15.42
C LYS A 39 -12.43 9.49 15.29
N ARG A 40 -11.70 8.68 16.06
CA ARG A 40 -10.24 8.63 16.05
C ARG A 40 -9.76 7.21 15.93
N GLU A 41 -8.66 7.05 15.25
CA GLU A 41 -7.98 5.77 15.10
C GLU A 41 -6.46 5.96 15.17
N ILE A 42 -5.77 4.96 15.68
CA ILE A 42 -4.32 4.83 15.55
C ILE A 42 -4.04 3.57 14.74
N GLU A 43 -3.21 3.73 13.70
CA GLU A 43 -2.79 2.62 12.85
C GLU A 43 -1.28 2.41 12.93
N GLN A 44 -0.89 1.16 12.77
CA GLN A 44 0.48 0.76 12.51
C GLN A 44 0.54 -0.05 11.23
N TRP A 45 1.33 0.43 10.26
CA TRP A 45 1.62 -0.30 9.03
C TRP A 45 3.04 -0.83 9.09
N LEU A 46 3.22 -2.02 8.57
CA LEU A 46 4.53 -2.62 8.35
C LEU A 46 4.53 -3.24 6.95
N THR A 47 5.38 -2.69 6.08
CA THR A 47 5.57 -3.21 4.71
C THR A 47 6.98 -3.77 4.60
N ARG A 48 7.11 -5.04 4.21
CA ARG A 48 8.38 -5.64 3.82
C ARG A 48 8.44 -5.73 2.31
N ARG A 49 9.43 -5.11 1.71
CA ARG A 49 9.80 -5.26 0.30
C ARG A 49 11.03 -6.14 0.22
N HIS A 50 10.98 -7.21 -0.54
CA HIS A 50 11.99 -8.26 -0.53
C HIS A 50 12.39 -8.69 -1.92
N GLY A 51 13.72 -8.82 -2.11
CA GLY A 51 14.35 -9.42 -3.28
C GLY A 51 14.49 -8.46 -4.45
N GLN A 52 15.73 -8.09 -4.72
CA GLN A 52 16.15 -7.38 -5.93
C GLN A 52 16.76 -8.34 -6.97
N SER A 53 17.46 -7.82 -7.95
CA SER A 53 17.98 -8.59 -9.08
C SER A 53 18.98 -9.67 -8.68
N ARG A 54 19.74 -9.46 -7.60
CA ARG A 54 20.74 -10.40 -7.04
C ARG A 54 20.79 -10.30 -5.52
N GLY A 55 21.64 -11.13 -4.91
CA GLY A 55 22.01 -11.10 -3.48
C GLY A 55 20.80 -11.08 -2.54
N ASP A 56 20.98 -10.41 -1.42
CA ASP A 56 19.96 -10.22 -0.41
C ASP A 56 19.52 -8.75 -0.36
N TYR A 57 18.21 -8.50 -0.37
CA TYR A 57 17.63 -7.19 -0.15
C TYR A 57 16.33 -7.29 0.62
N ASP A 58 16.26 -6.54 1.70
CA ASP A 58 15.07 -6.36 2.51
C ASP A 58 14.93 -4.88 2.88
N LEU A 59 13.79 -4.29 2.54
CA LEU A 59 13.36 -2.99 3.00
C LEU A 59 12.10 -3.17 3.85
N TRP A 60 12.18 -2.75 5.11
CA TRP A 60 11.05 -2.68 6.02
C TRP A 60 10.64 -1.23 6.18
N GLN A 61 9.42 -0.92 5.80
CA GLN A 61 8.83 0.41 5.91
C GLN A 61 7.76 0.38 7.00
N GLY A 62 7.95 1.19 8.02
CA GLY A 62 7.02 1.36 9.12
C GLY A 62 6.30 2.70 9.01
N ARG A 63 4.99 2.70 9.26
CA ARG A 63 4.16 3.91 9.32
C ARG A 63 3.32 3.84 10.58
N THR A 64 3.46 4.85 11.44
CA THR A 64 2.54 5.07 12.57
C THR A 64 1.64 6.23 12.22
N GLU A 65 0.34 6.04 12.32
CA GLU A 65 -0.68 6.94 11.83
C GLU A 65 -1.69 7.27 12.93
N ILE A 66 -2.16 8.51 12.94
CA ILE A 66 -3.30 8.94 13.75
C ILE A 66 -4.31 9.57 12.81
N GLU A 67 -5.50 8.99 12.76
CA GLU A 67 -6.60 9.42 11.93
C GLU A 67 -7.67 10.17 12.74
N TYR A 68 -8.37 11.09 12.06
CA TYR A 68 -9.46 11.86 12.64
C TYR A 68 -10.55 12.20 11.62
N GLY A 69 -11.78 11.82 11.92
CA GLY A 69 -12.97 12.24 11.17
C GLY A 69 -13.34 13.68 11.50
N ILE A 70 -13.04 14.62 10.60
CA ILE A 70 -13.42 16.05 10.76
C ILE A 70 -14.93 16.23 10.54
N THR A 71 -15.45 15.58 9.51
CA THR A 71 -16.89 15.48 9.21
C THR A 71 -17.16 14.05 8.76
N ASP A 72 -18.43 13.68 8.54
CA ASP A 72 -18.77 12.37 7.98
C ASP A 72 -18.25 12.15 6.53
N ARG A 73 -17.65 13.15 5.92
CA ARG A 73 -17.13 13.11 4.55
C ARG A 73 -15.67 13.54 4.41
N LEU A 74 -15.09 14.11 5.45
CA LEU A 74 -13.71 14.62 5.45
C LEU A 74 -12.96 13.99 6.61
N GLN A 75 -11.93 13.25 6.28
CA GLN A 75 -10.97 12.63 7.19
C GLN A 75 -9.58 13.22 6.96
N THR A 76 -8.79 13.27 8.00
CA THR A 76 -7.36 13.59 7.95
C THR A 76 -6.57 12.60 8.77
N ALA A 77 -5.31 12.41 8.38
CA ALA A 77 -4.35 11.64 9.17
C ALA A 77 -2.99 12.33 9.23
N LEU A 78 -2.20 12.00 10.23
CA LEU A 78 -0.80 12.39 10.38
C LEU A 78 0.04 11.13 10.50
N TYR A 79 1.11 11.04 9.73
CA TYR A 79 2.01 9.89 9.66
C TYR A 79 3.41 10.21 10.15
N LEU A 80 3.99 9.22 10.81
CA LEU A 80 5.42 9.11 11.06
C LEU A 80 5.93 7.91 10.27
N ASN A 81 6.81 8.14 9.29
CA ASN A 81 7.39 7.11 8.46
C ASN A 81 8.83 6.82 8.88
N TYR A 82 9.20 5.55 8.97
CA TYR A 82 10.54 5.08 9.32
C TYR A 82 10.86 3.79 8.60
N ASP A 83 12.11 3.65 8.20
CA ASP A 83 12.56 2.55 7.36
C ASP A 83 13.75 1.82 7.96
N HIS A 84 13.86 0.54 7.62
CA HIS A 84 15.03 -0.29 7.87
C HIS A 84 15.41 -1.02 6.59
N VAL A 85 16.60 -0.73 6.08
CA VAL A 85 17.15 -1.41 4.90
C VAL A 85 18.25 -2.39 5.32
N SER A 86 18.30 -3.56 4.66
CA SER A 86 19.41 -4.51 4.71
C SER A 86 19.70 -5.00 3.29
N ALA A 87 20.92 -4.78 2.81
CA ALA A 87 21.34 -5.10 1.46
C ALA A 87 22.73 -5.78 1.47
N LEU A 88 22.89 -6.78 0.61
CA LEU A 88 24.18 -7.45 0.34
C LEU A 88 24.20 -7.96 -1.09
N HIS A 89 25.14 -7.44 -1.91
CA HIS A 89 25.32 -7.84 -3.31
C HIS A 89 24.03 -7.77 -4.15
N ASN A 90 23.17 -6.80 -3.82
CA ASN A 90 21.80 -6.67 -4.35
C ASN A 90 21.73 -6.11 -5.77
N ARG A 91 22.79 -5.43 -6.24
CA ARG A 91 22.83 -4.81 -7.56
C ARG A 91 23.07 -5.82 -8.68
N ALA A 92 22.75 -5.41 -9.90
CA ALA A 92 22.93 -6.20 -11.10
C ALA A 92 24.38 -6.61 -11.36
N ASP A 93 25.35 -5.76 -11.01
CA ASP A 93 26.80 -6.02 -11.09
C ASP A 93 27.34 -6.94 -9.98
N GLY A 94 26.53 -7.21 -8.95
CA GLY A 94 26.87 -8.06 -7.81
C GLY A 94 27.51 -7.30 -6.64
N THR A 95 27.50 -5.97 -6.65
CA THR A 95 27.93 -5.15 -5.52
C THR A 95 26.79 -4.86 -4.56
N THR A 96 27.11 -4.41 -3.33
CA THR A 96 26.16 -3.86 -2.38
C THR A 96 25.91 -2.39 -2.70
N GLY A 97 24.69 -2.00 -2.85
CA GLY A 97 24.21 -0.64 -3.08
C GLY A 97 24.71 0.11 -4.06
N PRO A 98 24.91 1.35 -4.47
CA PRO A 98 24.03 2.42 -4.00
C PRO A 98 22.61 2.31 -4.57
N GLY A 99 21.70 2.96 -3.92
CA GLY A 99 20.29 3.03 -4.27
C GLY A 99 19.56 3.97 -3.33
N ALA A 100 18.25 4.14 -3.45
CA ALA A 100 17.48 5.08 -2.65
C ALA A 100 17.76 4.99 -1.13
N PHE A 101 18.04 3.79 -0.65
CA PHE A 101 18.22 3.54 0.78
C PHE A 101 19.64 3.08 1.17
N VAL A 102 20.54 2.91 0.20
CA VAL A 102 21.93 2.49 0.42
C VAL A 102 22.87 3.56 -0.13
N PRO A 103 23.65 4.27 0.72
CA PRO A 103 24.46 5.40 0.29
C PRO A 103 25.66 4.96 -0.58
N ASP A 104 26.17 5.87 -1.41
CA ASP A 104 27.36 5.66 -2.27
C ASP A 104 28.60 5.21 -1.49
N ALA A 105 28.72 5.67 -0.25
CA ALA A 105 29.85 5.34 0.62
C ALA A 105 29.74 3.93 1.25
N ALA A 106 28.69 3.17 0.93
CA ALA A 106 28.59 1.78 1.40
C ALA A 106 29.69 0.93 0.76
N ASP A 107 30.27 0.04 1.57
CA ASP A 107 31.28 -0.91 1.07
C ASP A 107 30.58 -1.91 0.12
N PRO A 108 31.03 -2.03 -1.15
CA PRO A 108 30.41 -2.87 -2.15
C PRO A 108 30.43 -4.38 -1.83
N ASP A 109 31.34 -4.80 -0.97
CA ASP A 109 31.57 -6.23 -0.66
C ASP A 109 30.99 -6.65 0.70
N THR A 110 30.42 -5.71 1.47
CA THR A 110 29.88 -6.00 2.80
C THR A 110 28.38 -5.69 2.91
N ARG A 111 27.75 -6.28 3.93
CA ARG A 111 26.33 -5.99 4.21
C ARG A 111 26.17 -4.57 4.74
N TYR A 112 25.31 -3.82 4.08
CA TYR A 112 24.78 -2.56 4.60
C TYR A 112 23.50 -2.80 5.38
N SER A 113 23.33 -2.19 6.54
CA SER A 113 22.09 -2.27 7.32
C SER A 113 21.89 -1.00 8.14
N ARG A 114 20.72 -0.37 8.03
CA ARG A 114 20.41 0.88 8.71
C ARG A 114 18.91 1.02 8.97
N THR A 115 18.58 1.58 10.16
CA THR A 115 17.24 2.09 10.49
C THR A 115 17.30 3.62 10.53
N PHE A 116 16.32 4.30 9.97
CA PHE A 116 16.26 5.76 9.94
C PHE A 116 14.83 6.27 9.90
N PHE A 117 14.67 7.51 10.35
CA PHE A 117 13.46 8.28 10.12
C PHE A 117 13.41 8.68 8.65
N GLN A 118 12.28 8.40 8.00
CA GLN A 118 12.10 8.70 6.58
C GLN A 118 11.38 10.04 6.39
N SER A 119 10.15 10.19 6.91
CA SER A 119 9.36 11.41 6.69
C SER A 119 8.18 11.56 7.64
N PHE A 120 7.56 12.74 7.58
CA PHE A 120 6.20 13.01 8.06
C PHE A 120 5.27 13.20 6.87
N SER A 121 4.03 12.71 6.97
CA SER A 121 2.98 12.96 5.99
C SER A 121 1.71 13.46 6.64
N SER A 122 0.88 14.16 5.87
CA SER A 122 -0.47 14.56 6.27
C SER A 122 -1.45 14.18 5.16
N GLU A 123 -2.33 13.24 5.46
CA GLU A 123 -3.35 12.76 4.55
C GLU A 123 -4.66 13.52 4.72
N TRP A 124 -5.37 13.70 3.60
CA TRP A 124 -6.71 14.27 3.54
C TRP A 124 -7.57 13.51 2.54
N ILE A 125 -8.68 12.93 3.01
CA ILE A 125 -9.65 12.21 2.18
C ILE A 125 -10.99 12.92 2.24
N TYR A 126 -11.53 13.29 1.06
CA TYR A 126 -12.86 13.85 0.94
C TYR A 126 -13.77 12.93 0.12
N ARG A 127 -14.78 12.33 0.76
CA ARG A 127 -15.80 11.52 0.11
C ARG A 127 -16.82 12.39 -0.62
N VAL A 128 -16.81 12.30 -1.94
CA VAL A 128 -17.76 13.02 -2.82
C VAL A 128 -19.07 12.27 -2.94
N LEU A 129 -19.02 10.96 -3.27
CA LEU A 129 -20.14 10.04 -3.42
C LEU A 129 -19.98 8.84 -2.48
N SER A 130 -21.09 8.35 -1.95
CA SER A 130 -21.10 7.21 -1.03
C SER A 130 -21.49 5.92 -1.76
N PRO A 131 -20.73 4.83 -1.66
CA PRO A 131 -21.07 3.56 -2.32
C PRO A 131 -22.34 2.92 -1.79
N TYR A 132 -22.85 3.40 -0.63
CA TYR A 132 -24.07 2.93 0.01
C TYR A 132 -25.33 3.71 -0.43
N LYS A 133 -25.17 4.86 -1.10
CA LYS A 133 -26.29 5.76 -1.49
C LYS A 133 -26.28 6.06 -2.97
N ASP A 134 -25.12 6.08 -3.59
CA ASP A 134 -24.89 6.44 -4.98
C ASP A 134 -24.53 5.17 -5.79
N PRO A 135 -24.67 5.17 -7.13
CA PRO A 135 -24.33 4.04 -7.98
C PRO A 135 -22.89 3.59 -7.88
N ILE A 136 -21.99 4.52 -7.49
CA ILE A 136 -20.56 4.32 -7.25
C ILE A 136 -20.09 5.29 -6.18
N GLY A 137 -19.19 4.84 -5.29
CA GLY A 137 -18.47 5.69 -4.36
C GLY A 137 -17.34 6.43 -5.06
N LEU A 138 -17.10 7.68 -4.66
CA LEU A 138 -16.02 8.53 -5.17
C LEU A 138 -15.41 9.32 -4.02
N ALA A 139 -14.07 9.28 -3.89
CA ALA A 139 -13.34 10.15 -2.98
C ALA A 139 -12.10 10.75 -3.66
N LEU A 140 -11.69 11.89 -3.13
CA LEU A 140 -10.48 12.62 -3.49
C LEU A 140 -9.49 12.51 -2.32
N TYR A 141 -8.23 12.30 -2.65
CA TYR A 141 -7.15 12.14 -1.70
C TYR A 141 -6.01 13.08 -2.03
N VAL A 142 -5.38 13.65 -1.00
CA VAL A 142 -4.13 14.39 -1.11
C VAL A 142 -3.27 14.11 0.12
N GLU A 143 -1.98 13.82 -0.12
CA GLU A 143 -0.97 13.59 0.92
C GLU A 143 0.31 14.35 0.56
N PRO A 144 0.61 15.47 1.20
CA PRO A 144 1.95 16.04 1.22
C PRO A 144 2.84 15.30 2.22
N THR A 145 4.09 15.04 1.81
CA THR A 145 5.13 14.36 2.60
C THR A 145 6.39 15.22 2.71
N TRP A 146 7.01 15.21 3.90
CA TRP A 146 8.25 15.93 4.20
C TRP A 146 9.20 15.08 5.02
N GLY A 147 10.36 14.76 4.46
CA GLY A 147 11.46 14.07 5.12
C GLY A 147 12.78 14.84 5.04
N PRO A 148 13.86 14.36 5.64
CA PRO A 148 15.19 14.91 5.47
C PRO A 148 15.64 14.93 4.00
N ASP A 149 15.37 13.83 3.30
CA ASP A 149 15.83 13.59 1.93
C ASP A 149 14.68 13.39 0.94
N GLU A 150 13.40 13.65 1.36
CA GLU A 150 12.21 13.46 0.55
C GLU A 150 11.26 14.64 0.66
N ARG A 151 10.58 14.96 -0.45
CA ARG A 151 9.41 15.84 -0.54
C ARG A 151 8.49 15.29 -1.60
N GLU A 152 7.28 14.92 -1.19
CA GLU A 152 6.29 14.36 -2.11
C GLU A 152 4.95 15.08 -2.00
N LEU A 153 4.22 15.11 -3.10
CA LEU A 153 2.81 15.41 -3.14
C LEU A 153 2.10 14.30 -3.89
N GLU A 154 1.39 13.48 -3.16
CA GLU A 154 0.55 12.42 -3.72
C GLU A 154 -0.91 12.86 -3.81
N THR A 155 -1.59 12.47 -4.89
CA THR A 155 -3.03 12.67 -5.09
C THR A 155 -3.66 11.40 -5.62
N LYS A 156 -4.89 11.05 -5.13
CA LYS A 156 -5.63 9.88 -5.63
C LYS A 156 -7.07 10.24 -5.98
N LEU A 157 -7.57 9.59 -7.02
CA LEU A 157 -8.98 9.42 -7.27
C LEU A 157 -9.36 8.02 -6.81
N ILE A 158 -10.27 7.92 -5.84
CA ILE A 158 -10.70 6.66 -5.23
C ILE A 158 -12.10 6.34 -5.72
N LEU A 159 -12.28 5.14 -6.26
CA LEU A 159 -13.56 4.59 -6.70
C LEU A 159 -13.90 3.35 -5.87
N GLN A 160 -15.18 3.18 -5.54
CA GLN A 160 -15.66 2.00 -4.82
C GLN A 160 -17.05 1.62 -5.31
N LYS A 161 -17.31 0.33 -5.42
CA LYS A 161 -18.63 -0.22 -5.64
C LYS A 161 -18.84 -1.48 -4.82
N ASN A 162 -19.96 -1.51 -4.10
CA ASN A 162 -20.37 -2.64 -3.32
C ASN A 162 -21.43 -3.46 -4.08
N PHE A 163 -21.40 -4.77 -3.90
CA PHE A 163 -22.31 -5.74 -4.51
C PHE A 163 -22.74 -6.77 -3.47
N LEU A 164 -23.80 -7.52 -3.75
CA LEU A 164 -24.27 -8.62 -2.92
C LEU A 164 -24.57 -8.19 -1.47
N ASP A 165 -25.31 -7.09 -1.30
CA ASP A 165 -25.62 -6.49 -0.01
C ASP A 165 -24.32 -6.21 0.80
N ASP A 166 -23.42 -5.46 0.21
CA ASP A 166 -22.09 -5.03 0.72
C ASP A 166 -21.10 -6.16 1.04
N ARG A 167 -21.43 -7.42 0.70
CA ARG A 167 -20.53 -8.55 0.93
C ARG A 167 -19.38 -8.65 -0.07
N LEU A 168 -19.49 -8.02 -1.23
CA LEU A 168 -18.45 -7.98 -2.24
C LEU A 168 -18.10 -6.52 -2.50
N VAL A 169 -16.89 -6.13 -2.15
CA VAL A 169 -16.35 -4.78 -2.32
C VAL A 169 -15.36 -4.79 -3.47
N TRP A 170 -15.60 -3.96 -4.47
CA TRP A 170 -14.61 -3.57 -5.47
C TRP A 170 -14.15 -2.14 -5.21
N ALA A 171 -12.85 -1.91 -5.24
CA ALA A 171 -12.28 -0.57 -5.19
C ALA A 171 -11.15 -0.42 -6.21
N ALA A 172 -10.92 0.82 -6.67
CA ALA A 172 -9.81 1.18 -7.55
C ALA A 172 -9.32 2.59 -7.24
N ASN A 173 -7.99 2.80 -7.30
CA ASN A 173 -7.38 4.10 -7.10
C ASN A 173 -6.52 4.45 -8.31
N LEU A 174 -6.63 5.70 -8.77
CA LEU A 174 -5.72 6.31 -9.72
C LEU A 174 -4.87 7.32 -8.94
N THR A 175 -3.59 7.03 -8.82
CA THR A 175 -2.64 7.84 -8.06
C THR A 175 -1.71 8.58 -9.01
N ALA A 176 -1.40 9.83 -8.67
CA ALA A 176 -0.33 10.60 -9.26
C ALA A 176 0.49 11.24 -8.14
N ALA A 177 1.80 10.99 -8.13
CA ALA A 177 2.75 11.57 -7.20
C ALA A 177 3.79 12.41 -7.95
N ALA A 178 4.22 13.48 -7.30
CA ALA A 178 5.34 14.31 -7.72
C ALA A 178 6.31 14.40 -6.55
N GLU A 179 7.49 13.88 -6.78
CA GLU A 179 8.49 13.67 -5.76
C GLU A 179 9.77 14.44 -6.01
N LYS A 180 10.48 14.75 -4.95
CA LYS A 180 11.86 15.18 -4.92
C LYS A 180 12.57 14.37 -3.87
N GLU A 181 13.52 13.57 -4.31
CA GLU A 181 14.43 12.83 -3.43
C GLU A 181 15.85 13.41 -3.50
N ARG A 182 16.60 13.22 -2.43
CA ARG A 182 18.02 13.56 -2.42
C ARG A 182 18.82 12.32 -2.77
N PHE A 183 19.36 12.33 -3.98
CA PHE A 183 20.24 11.28 -4.51
C PHE A 183 21.66 11.82 -4.65
N HIS A 184 22.69 11.12 -4.18
CA HIS A 184 24.11 11.53 -4.28
C HIS A 184 24.39 12.95 -3.78
N GLY A 185 23.57 13.47 -2.84
CA GLY A 185 23.68 14.84 -2.32
C GLY A 185 22.86 15.87 -3.09
N ASP A 186 22.40 15.59 -4.28
CA ASP A 186 21.58 16.46 -5.12
C ASP A 186 20.10 16.10 -5.04
N TRP A 187 19.22 17.11 -5.26
CA TRP A 187 17.78 16.90 -5.32
C TRP A 187 17.35 16.50 -6.74
N GLU A 188 16.95 15.27 -6.89
CA GLU A 188 16.32 14.78 -8.11
C GLU A 188 14.81 14.89 -8.05
N ARG A 189 14.14 14.81 -9.18
CA ARG A 189 12.69 14.90 -9.30
C ARG A 189 12.19 13.71 -10.06
N GLU A 190 11.14 13.12 -9.51
CA GLU A 190 10.47 12.00 -10.10
C GLU A 190 8.96 12.22 -10.13
N GLY A 191 8.30 11.47 -10.96
CA GLY A 191 6.85 11.41 -11.02
C GLY A 191 6.40 9.97 -11.04
N GLU A 192 5.29 9.69 -10.36
CA GLU A 192 4.71 8.35 -10.33
C GLU A 192 3.26 8.37 -10.76
N LEU A 193 2.88 7.38 -11.56
CA LEU A 193 1.49 7.05 -11.84
C LEU A 193 1.21 5.62 -11.39
N GLU A 194 0.19 5.46 -10.56
CA GLU A 194 -0.19 4.16 -10.08
C GLU A 194 -1.69 3.90 -10.30
N LEU A 195 -2.01 2.66 -10.66
CA LEU A 195 -3.35 2.10 -10.64
C LEU A 195 -3.35 0.94 -9.67
N THR A 196 -4.10 1.05 -8.58
CA THR A 196 -4.43 -0.10 -7.74
C THR A 196 -5.90 -0.47 -7.89
N THR A 197 -6.20 -1.75 -7.81
CA THR A 197 -7.59 -2.24 -7.76
C THR A 197 -7.67 -3.53 -6.95
N GLY A 198 -8.76 -3.71 -6.24
CA GLY A 198 -8.99 -4.87 -5.41
C GLY A 198 -10.44 -5.34 -5.44
N LEU A 199 -10.61 -6.62 -5.20
CA LEU A 199 -11.89 -7.26 -5.01
C LEU A 199 -11.85 -8.08 -3.73
N ALA A 200 -12.69 -7.78 -2.74
CA ALA A 200 -12.74 -8.47 -1.45
C ALA A 200 -14.15 -8.99 -1.17
N TYR A 201 -14.23 -10.23 -0.71
CA TYR A 201 -15.47 -10.88 -0.37
C TYR A 201 -15.54 -11.20 1.13
N GLN A 202 -16.65 -10.88 1.75
CA GLN A 202 -16.93 -11.19 3.15
C GLN A 202 -17.26 -12.68 3.30
N LEU A 203 -16.33 -13.45 3.87
CA LEU A 203 -16.47 -14.88 4.11
C LEU A 203 -17.34 -15.18 5.34
N ALA A 204 -17.19 -14.36 6.39
CA ALA A 204 -17.91 -14.44 7.65
C ALA A 204 -17.96 -13.03 8.28
N PRO A 205 -18.79 -12.78 9.31
CA PRO A 205 -18.77 -11.51 10.03
C PRO A 205 -17.35 -11.10 10.45
N GLY A 206 -16.94 -9.91 10.03
CA GLY A 206 -15.60 -9.36 10.26
C GLY A 206 -14.49 -9.92 9.36
N TRP A 207 -14.66 -11.04 8.65
CA TRP A 207 -13.62 -11.65 7.82
C TRP A 207 -13.83 -11.37 6.33
N HIS A 208 -12.80 -10.82 5.68
CA HIS A 208 -12.77 -10.68 4.23
C HIS A 208 -11.53 -11.37 3.65
N ALA A 209 -11.69 -11.94 2.46
CA ALA A 209 -10.57 -12.37 1.63
C ALA A 209 -10.68 -11.66 0.28
N GLY A 210 -9.53 -11.21 -0.23
CA GLY A 210 -9.47 -10.40 -1.42
C GLY A 210 -8.30 -10.75 -2.33
N LEU A 211 -8.31 -10.12 -3.49
CA LEU A 211 -7.23 -10.09 -4.45
C LEU A 211 -6.96 -8.63 -4.80
N GLU A 212 -5.69 -8.22 -4.77
CA GLU A 212 -5.26 -6.89 -5.14
C GLU A 212 -4.32 -6.94 -6.34
N TYR A 213 -4.45 -5.95 -7.21
CA TYR A 213 -3.56 -5.69 -8.33
C TYR A 213 -3.03 -4.26 -8.25
N ARG A 214 -1.73 -4.09 -8.53
CA ARG A 214 -1.04 -2.82 -8.55
C ARG A 214 -0.26 -2.69 -9.85
N TYR A 215 -0.48 -1.62 -10.59
CA TYR A 215 0.33 -1.20 -11.73
C TYR A 215 1.03 0.11 -11.36
N HIS A 216 2.34 0.11 -11.37
CA HIS A 216 3.17 1.24 -10.98
C HIS A 216 4.07 1.65 -12.14
N ARG A 217 4.22 2.95 -12.38
CA ARG A 217 5.04 3.53 -13.44
C ARG A 217 5.78 4.75 -12.92
N GLY A 218 7.12 4.70 -13.00
CA GLY A 218 8.01 5.81 -12.70
C GLY A 218 8.32 6.66 -13.93
N TYR A 219 8.59 7.94 -13.69
CA TYR A 219 8.96 8.95 -14.67
C TYR A 219 10.11 9.82 -14.14
N GLU A 220 11.12 10.08 -14.97
CA GLU A 220 12.21 11.00 -14.66
C GLU A 220 11.78 12.46 -14.77
N GLY A 221 12.18 13.28 -13.81
CA GLY A 221 11.96 14.72 -13.81
C GLY A 221 10.48 15.11 -13.62
N ARG A 222 10.06 16.23 -14.18
CA ARG A 222 8.70 16.74 -14.02
C ARG A 222 7.75 16.22 -15.09
N GLY A 223 6.59 15.71 -14.67
CA GLY A 223 5.45 15.38 -15.52
C GLY A 223 5.53 13.97 -16.13
N PHE A 224 4.44 13.54 -16.73
CA PHE A 224 4.11 12.15 -17.08
C PHE A 224 4.16 11.87 -18.59
N SER A 225 5.07 12.51 -19.33
CA SER A 225 5.19 12.28 -20.78
C SER A 225 5.77 10.92 -21.12
N ALA A 226 5.45 10.40 -22.29
CA ALA A 226 5.97 9.11 -22.75
C ALA A 226 7.50 9.07 -22.86
N ALA A 227 8.15 10.22 -23.14
CA ALA A 227 9.58 10.34 -23.27
C ALA A 227 10.33 10.28 -21.92
N LYS A 228 9.61 10.47 -20.82
CA LYS A 228 10.17 10.49 -19.46
C LYS A 228 9.96 9.22 -18.67
N ARG A 229 9.36 8.19 -19.27
CA ARG A 229 9.14 6.92 -18.60
C ARG A 229 10.46 6.27 -18.20
N ALA A 230 10.61 5.94 -16.92
CA ALA A 230 11.73 5.18 -16.42
C ALA A 230 11.41 3.68 -16.44
N TYR A 231 10.31 3.30 -15.83
CA TYR A 231 9.89 1.89 -15.73
C TYR A 231 8.36 1.73 -15.67
N ALA A 232 7.90 0.49 -15.81
CA ALA A 232 6.53 0.08 -15.51
C ALA A 232 6.52 -1.36 -14.97
N VAL A 233 5.89 -1.56 -13.84
CA VAL A 233 5.83 -2.84 -13.12
C VAL A 233 4.41 -3.17 -12.69
N ASN A 234 4.15 -4.45 -12.48
CA ASN A 234 2.83 -4.94 -12.08
C ASN A 234 2.99 -5.93 -10.94
N PHE A 235 2.09 -5.84 -9.97
CA PHE A 235 2.00 -6.77 -8.85
C PHE A 235 0.59 -7.32 -8.74
N ILE A 236 0.48 -8.54 -8.22
CA ILE A 236 -0.80 -9.16 -7.89
C ILE A 236 -0.65 -10.04 -6.66
N GLY A 237 -1.68 -10.13 -5.85
CA GLY A 237 -1.66 -11.05 -4.74
C GLY A 237 -2.88 -10.98 -3.82
N PRO A 238 -3.00 -11.96 -2.90
CA PRO A 238 -4.12 -12.06 -1.99
C PRO A 238 -4.04 -11.06 -0.84
N SER A 239 -5.22 -10.70 -0.32
CA SER A 239 -5.40 -10.00 0.94
C SER A 239 -6.35 -10.77 1.87
N VAL A 240 -6.13 -10.61 3.16
CA VAL A 240 -7.02 -11.08 4.23
C VAL A 240 -7.20 -9.94 5.22
N HIS A 241 -8.45 -9.70 5.59
CA HIS A 241 -8.81 -8.67 6.56
C HIS A 241 -9.71 -9.24 7.63
N TYR A 242 -9.47 -8.84 8.85
CA TYR A 242 -10.35 -9.10 9.99
C TYR A 242 -10.63 -7.82 10.74
N ALA A 243 -11.90 -7.52 10.94
CA ALA A 243 -12.37 -6.42 11.78
C ALA A 243 -13.15 -6.94 12.96
N SER A 244 -12.84 -6.42 14.14
CA SER A 244 -13.56 -6.59 15.39
C SER A 244 -14.28 -5.29 15.73
N ARG A 245 -14.73 -5.15 16.98
CA ARG A 245 -15.48 -3.96 17.41
C ARG A 245 -14.64 -2.68 17.45
N ASN A 246 -13.37 -2.78 17.89
CA ASN A 246 -12.52 -1.63 18.17
C ASN A 246 -11.11 -1.79 17.57
N TRP A 247 -10.86 -2.84 16.80
CA TRP A 247 -9.59 -3.07 16.15
C TRP A 247 -9.76 -3.93 14.91
N TRP A 248 -8.84 -3.81 14.01
CA TRP A 248 -8.80 -4.58 12.78
C TRP A 248 -7.36 -4.90 12.38
N VAL A 249 -7.21 -5.87 11.50
CA VAL A 249 -5.94 -6.23 10.86
C VAL A 249 -6.15 -6.58 9.41
N THR A 250 -5.26 -6.08 8.55
CA THR A 250 -5.21 -6.45 7.13
C THR A 250 -3.80 -6.97 6.81
N ALA A 251 -3.71 -8.07 6.09
CA ALA A 251 -2.46 -8.60 5.56
C ALA A 251 -2.59 -8.81 4.05
N THR A 252 -1.67 -8.26 3.27
CA THR A 252 -1.62 -8.38 1.81
C THR A 252 -0.23 -8.79 1.37
N PHE A 253 -0.15 -9.81 0.52
CA PHE A 253 1.09 -10.25 -0.09
C PHE A 253 1.00 -10.08 -1.60
N LEU A 254 1.87 -9.23 -2.16
CA LEU A 254 1.96 -9.00 -3.59
C LEU A 254 3.26 -9.59 -4.15
N THR A 255 3.19 -10.10 -5.38
CA THR A 255 4.35 -10.54 -6.15
C THR A 255 4.40 -9.81 -7.48
N GLN A 256 5.59 -9.40 -7.89
CA GLN A 256 5.80 -8.74 -9.18
C GLN A 256 5.60 -9.73 -10.33
N LEU A 257 4.82 -9.33 -11.33
CA LEU A 257 4.61 -10.10 -12.56
C LEU A 257 5.81 -9.97 -13.51
N ALA A 258 5.99 -10.98 -14.37
CA ALA A 258 7.14 -11.07 -15.28
C ALA A 258 7.11 -10.11 -16.47
N ASN A 259 6.13 -9.21 -16.53
CA ASN A 259 5.92 -8.26 -17.63
C ASN A 259 6.47 -6.84 -17.35
N ALA A 260 7.34 -6.71 -16.37
CA ALA A 260 8.02 -5.46 -16.05
C ALA A 260 8.79 -4.89 -17.25
N LYS A 261 8.83 -3.56 -17.37
CA LYS A 261 9.47 -2.85 -18.48
C LYS A 261 10.39 -1.75 -17.96
N ALA A 262 11.61 -1.71 -18.45
CA ALA A 262 12.58 -0.64 -18.27
C ALA A 262 12.67 0.18 -19.57
N TYR A 263 12.58 1.51 -19.46
CA TYR A 263 12.59 2.41 -20.61
C TYR A 263 13.88 3.23 -20.71
N THR A 264 14.52 3.54 -19.59
CA THR A 264 15.81 4.24 -19.54
C THR A 264 16.98 3.26 -19.52
N ASP A 265 18.18 3.74 -19.79
CA ASP A 265 19.39 2.90 -19.76
C ASP A 265 19.72 2.49 -18.32
N ASP A 266 19.49 3.38 -17.35
CA ASP A 266 19.69 3.08 -15.92
C ASP A 266 18.74 1.97 -15.45
N ALA A 267 17.44 2.07 -15.75
CA ALA A 267 16.50 1.02 -15.42
C ALA A 267 16.81 -0.31 -16.15
N ARG A 268 17.35 -0.27 -17.38
CA ARG A 268 17.78 -1.47 -18.11
C ARG A 268 19.00 -2.14 -17.49
N ALA A 269 19.87 -1.37 -16.85
CA ALA A 269 21.05 -1.90 -16.16
C ALA A 269 20.68 -2.85 -15.00
N ASP A 270 19.49 -2.69 -14.42
CA ASP A 270 18.99 -3.55 -13.34
C ASP A 270 18.38 -4.89 -13.83
N ILE A 271 18.31 -5.11 -15.15
CA ILE A 271 17.79 -6.38 -15.68
C ILE A 271 18.81 -7.49 -15.53
N VAL A 272 18.48 -8.52 -14.75
CA VAL A 272 19.30 -9.73 -14.56
C VAL A 272 18.49 -10.98 -14.91
N GLY A 273 19.03 -11.82 -15.80
CA GLY A 273 18.37 -13.04 -16.23
C GLY A 273 16.97 -12.83 -16.85
N GLY A 274 16.74 -11.66 -17.49
CA GLY A 274 15.46 -11.28 -18.07
C GLY A 274 14.42 -10.82 -17.04
N ARG A 275 14.80 -10.58 -15.80
CA ARG A 275 13.96 -10.06 -14.71
C ARG A 275 14.44 -8.67 -14.32
N PHE A 276 13.48 -7.82 -13.98
CA PHE A 276 13.69 -6.45 -13.57
C PHE A 276 13.15 -6.26 -12.16
N TYR A 277 14.04 -6.26 -11.17
CA TYR A 277 13.74 -5.97 -9.78
C TYR A 277 14.74 -4.92 -9.28
N GLY A 278 14.31 -3.73 -9.06
CA GLY A 278 15.10 -2.60 -8.60
C GLY A 278 14.48 -1.95 -7.38
N GLU A 279 14.92 -0.75 -7.10
CA GLU A 279 14.33 0.12 -6.09
C GLU A 279 12.86 0.39 -6.40
N HIS A 280 12.04 0.52 -5.38
CA HIS A 280 10.59 0.76 -5.47
C HIS A 280 9.76 -0.35 -6.17
N HIS A 281 10.39 -1.41 -6.68
CA HIS A 281 9.69 -2.50 -7.38
C HIS A 281 10.40 -3.85 -7.18
N GLU A 282 10.61 -4.20 -5.92
CA GLU A 282 11.18 -5.47 -5.48
C GLU A 282 10.29 -6.65 -5.92
N ARG A 283 10.83 -7.84 -5.78
CA ARG A 283 10.17 -9.08 -6.21
C ARG A 283 8.85 -9.35 -5.49
N ASN A 284 8.83 -9.12 -4.18
CA ASN A 284 7.66 -9.39 -3.33
C ASN A 284 7.45 -8.26 -2.33
N GLU A 285 6.19 -7.99 -2.01
CA GLU A 285 5.77 -7.04 -0.98
C GLU A 285 4.79 -7.73 -0.02
N LEU A 286 5.05 -7.66 1.28
CA LEU A 286 4.12 -8.05 2.33
C LEU A 286 3.76 -6.81 3.14
N ARG A 287 2.49 -6.45 3.20
CA ARG A 287 2.00 -5.36 4.05
C ARG A 287 1.08 -5.90 5.11
N ILE A 288 1.31 -5.51 6.34
CA ILE A 288 0.42 -5.75 7.48
C ILE A 288 0.02 -4.38 8.04
N LYS A 289 -1.27 -4.18 8.21
CA LYS A 289 -1.87 -2.98 8.82
C LYS A 289 -2.67 -3.43 10.04
N VAL A 290 -2.58 -2.68 11.13
CA VAL A 290 -3.38 -2.90 12.34
C VAL A 290 -3.90 -1.56 12.82
N GLY A 291 -5.20 -1.44 13.06
CA GLY A 291 -5.83 -0.23 13.55
C GLY A 291 -6.60 -0.45 14.85
N PHE A 292 -6.64 0.60 15.66
CA PHE A 292 -7.36 0.65 16.95
C PHE A 292 -8.14 1.94 17.05
N GLU A 293 -9.46 1.80 17.14
CA GLU A 293 -10.39 2.91 17.35
C GLU A 293 -10.50 3.31 18.82
N PHE A 294 -10.61 4.62 19.11
CA PHE A 294 -10.75 5.16 20.48
C PHE A 294 -11.54 6.48 20.56
#